data_6ad91ed533b86d6bbec2e98c0ff17f99
#
_entry.id   6ad91ed533b86d6bbec2e98c0ff17f99
#
_cell.length_a   1.000
_cell.length_b   1.000
_cell.length_c   1.000
_cell.angle_alpha   90.00
_cell.angle_beta   90.00
_cell.angle_gamma   90.00
#
_symmetry.space_group_name_H-M   'P 1'
#
loop_
_entity.id
_entity.type
_entity.pdbx_description
1 polymer ?
#
loop_
_entity_poly.entity_id
_entity_poly.type
_entity_poly.pdbx_seq_one_letter_code
_entity_poly.pdbx_strand_id
1 'polypeptide(L)'
;MSEQVSITITQTTDYKFEVDFGALFAPIVADLPPPLGKSAGPSPEHLLLAAVANCLSASLLFALRKFKQNADAIKTTINCTVGRNED
;
A
#
# COMPACT_ATOMS: atom_id res chain seq x y z
N MET A 1 -22.27 6.42 -8.01
CA MET A 1 -21.65 5.16 -8.44
C MET A 1 -20.90 4.53 -7.28
N SER A 2 -21.10 3.26 -7.08
CA SER A 2 -20.41 2.56 -6.00
C SER A 2 -19.67 1.35 -6.57
N GLU A 3 -18.60 0.97 -5.89
CA GLU A 3 -17.85 -0.23 -6.21
C GLU A 3 -17.50 -0.98 -4.94
N GLN A 4 -17.37 -2.27 -5.09
CA GLN A 4 -16.99 -3.13 -3.98
C GLN A 4 -15.59 -3.65 -4.24
N VAL A 5 -14.75 -3.55 -3.23
CA VAL A 5 -13.38 -4.03 -3.32
C VAL A 5 -13.16 -5.08 -2.24
N SER A 6 -12.66 -6.23 -2.66
CA SER A 6 -12.37 -7.32 -1.74
C SER A 6 -10.93 -7.78 -1.91
N ILE A 7 -10.29 -8.04 -0.80
CA ILE A 7 -8.91 -8.51 -0.75
C ILE A 7 -8.86 -9.71 0.18
N THR A 8 -8.14 -10.75 -0.24
CA THR A 8 -7.94 -11.95 0.57
C THR A 8 -6.48 -12.06 0.94
N ILE A 9 -6.20 -12.30 2.19
CA ILE A 9 -4.84 -12.46 2.70
C ILE A 9 -4.72 -13.86 3.28
N THR A 10 -3.72 -14.61 2.83
CA THR A 10 -3.50 -15.98 3.26
C THR A 10 -2.09 -16.14 3.80
N GLN A 11 -1.97 -16.58 5.05
CA GLN A 11 -0.68 -16.87 5.64
C GLN A 11 0.00 -18.02 4.87
N THR A 12 1.27 -17.79 4.53
CA THR A 12 2.08 -18.86 3.92
C THR A 12 3.05 -19.45 4.92
N THR A 13 3.85 -18.64 5.59
CA THR A 13 4.82 -19.10 6.58
C THR A 13 5.07 -17.97 7.58
N ASP A 14 4.88 -18.23 8.86
CA ASP A 14 5.12 -17.26 9.92
C ASP A 14 4.37 -15.95 9.66
N TYR A 15 5.07 -14.83 9.49
CA TYR A 15 4.48 -13.53 9.27
C TYR A 15 4.40 -13.17 7.79
N LYS A 16 4.68 -14.13 6.92
CA LYS A 16 4.59 -13.93 5.47
C LYS A 16 3.19 -14.31 4.98
N PHE A 17 2.58 -13.41 4.25
CA PHE A 17 1.23 -13.58 3.72
C PHE A 17 1.22 -13.33 2.22
N GLU A 18 0.36 -14.04 1.52
CA GLU A 18 0.03 -13.71 0.16
C GLU A 18 -1.17 -12.77 0.16
N VAL A 19 -1.07 -11.67 -0.55
CA VAL A 19 -2.14 -10.68 -0.69
C VAL A 19 -2.74 -10.84 -2.08
N ASP A 20 -4.00 -11.25 -2.12
CA ASP A 20 -4.71 -11.50 -3.37
C ASP A 20 -5.71 -10.38 -3.60
N PHE A 21 -5.52 -9.64 -4.69
CA PHE A 21 -6.35 -8.49 -5.06
C PHE A 21 -7.52 -8.88 -5.97
N GLY A 22 -7.64 -10.14 -6.33
CA GLY A 22 -8.66 -10.62 -7.26
C GLY A 22 -8.06 -11.01 -8.60
N ALA A 23 -8.93 -11.38 -9.52
CA ALA A 23 -8.50 -11.98 -10.79
C ALA A 23 -7.72 -11.02 -11.70
N LEU A 24 -7.91 -9.71 -11.53
CA LEU A 24 -7.33 -8.73 -12.45
C LEU A 24 -5.87 -8.39 -12.15
N PHE A 25 -5.39 -8.69 -10.96
CA PHE A 25 -4.07 -8.26 -10.53
C PHE A 25 -3.27 -9.42 -9.98
N ALA A 26 -1.97 -9.40 -10.23
CA ALA A 26 -1.08 -10.40 -9.66
C ALA A 26 -1.03 -10.24 -8.13
N PRO A 27 -1.01 -11.35 -7.40
CA PRO A 27 -0.85 -11.28 -5.96
C PRO A 27 0.54 -10.82 -5.59
N ILE A 28 0.69 -10.30 -4.37
CA ILE A 28 1.99 -9.93 -3.84
C ILE A 28 2.24 -10.67 -2.52
N VAL A 29 3.51 -10.71 -2.12
CA VAL A 29 3.91 -11.22 -0.82
C VAL A 29 4.10 -10.05 0.11
N ALA A 30 3.51 -10.11 1.30
CA ALA A 30 3.76 -9.15 2.37
C ALA A 30 4.43 -9.87 3.53
N ASP A 31 5.36 -9.23 4.19
CA ASP A 31 6.10 -9.83 5.30
C ASP A 31 6.54 -8.74 6.27
N LEU A 32 6.80 -9.13 7.49
CA LEU A 32 7.39 -8.21 8.47
C LEU A 32 8.91 -8.23 8.33
N PRO A 33 9.59 -7.17 8.78
CA PRO A 33 11.04 -7.20 8.84
C PRO A 33 11.53 -8.08 9.97
N PRO A 34 12.81 -8.48 9.96
CA PRO A 34 13.37 -9.20 11.10
C PRO A 34 13.23 -8.40 12.39
N PRO A 35 13.12 -9.05 13.56
CA PRO A 35 13.27 -10.50 13.76
C PRO A 35 12.01 -11.30 13.53
N LEU A 36 10.84 -10.69 13.42
CA LEU A 36 9.58 -11.41 13.28
C LEU A 36 9.43 -12.04 11.90
N GLY A 37 9.75 -11.29 10.86
CA GLY A 37 9.70 -11.77 9.49
C GLY A 37 11.08 -11.78 8.86
N LYS A 38 11.12 -11.87 7.55
CA LYS A 38 12.36 -11.94 6.77
C LYS A 38 12.41 -10.91 5.66
N SER A 39 11.53 -9.94 5.69
CA SER A 39 11.43 -8.91 4.63
C SER A 39 11.28 -9.53 3.23
N ALA A 40 10.52 -10.62 3.12
CA ALA A 40 10.30 -11.27 1.83
C ALA A 40 9.44 -10.43 0.90
N GLY A 41 8.79 -9.41 1.40
CA GLY A 41 7.98 -8.47 0.63
C GLY A 41 7.72 -7.23 1.47
N PRO A 42 6.94 -6.27 0.95
CA PRO A 42 6.61 -5.07 1.69
C PRO A 42 5.84 -5.40 2.98
N SER A 43 6.07 -4.61 4.01
CA SER A 43 5.37 -4.75 5.28
C SER A 43 3.98 -4.14 5.20
N PRO A 44 3.10 -4.42 6.18
CA PRO A 44 1.81 -3.73 6.24
C PRO A 44 1.95 -2.21 6.23
N GLU A 45 2.98 -1.67 6.89
CA GLU A 45 3.20 -0.23 6.92
C GLU A 45 3.55 0.31 5.53
N HIS A 46 4.34 -0.43 4.76
CA HIS A 46 4.61 -0.05 3.36
C HIS A 46 3.32 0.02 2.56
N LEU A 47 2.47 -0.97 2.71
CA LEU A 47 1.21 -1.03 1.95
C LEU A 47 0.26 0.08 2.36
N LEU A 48 0.19 0.39 3.64
CA LEU A 48 -0.64 1.47 4.13
C LEU A 48 -0.15 2.81 3.61
N LEU A 49 1.15 3.06 3.68
CA LEU A 49 1.72 4.32 3.19
C LEU A 49 1.53 4.47 1.69
N ALA A 50 1.68 3.39 0.94
CA ALA A 50 1.44 3.42 -0.51
C ALA A 50 -0.01 3.79 -0.81
N ALA A 51 -0.95 3.22 -0.06
CA ALA A 51 -2.36 3.52 -0.25
C ALA A 51 -2.68 4.98 0.05
N VAL A 52 -2.14 5.51 1.14
CA VAL A 52 -2.37 6.91 1.53
C VAL A 52 -1.76 7.86 0.51
N ALA A 53 -0.50 7.62 0.13
CA ALA A 53 0.19 8.49 -0.84
C ALA A 53 -0.52 8.46 -2.19
N ASN A 54 -0.95 7.28 -2.64
CA ASN A 54 -1.64 7.14 -3.91
C ASN A 54 -2.98 7.89 -3.90
N CYS A 55 -3.75 7.73 -2.82
CA CYS A 55 -5.05 8.39 -2.69
C CYS A 55 -4.90 9.91 -2.69
N LEU A 56 -3.95 10.44 -1.92
CA LEU A 56 -3.72 11.89 -1.85
C LEU A 56 -3.24 12.44 -3.18
N SER A 57 -2.36 11.71 -3.87
CA SER A 57 -1.86 12.13 -5.18
C SER A 57 -2.96 12.16 -6.23
N ALA A 58 -3.82 11.15 -6.23
CA ALA A 58 -4.95 11.08 -7.14
C ALA A 58 -5.95 12.21 -6.87
N SER A 59 -6.18 12.51 -5.59
CA SER A 59 -7.08 13.61 -5.22
C SER A 59 -6.53 14.96 -5.66
N LEU A 60 -5.23 15.16 -5.51
CA LEU A 60 -4.58 16.38 -6.00
C LEU A 60 -4.73 16.51 -7.51
N LEU A 61 -4.45 15.42 -8.24
CA LEU A 61 -4.57 15.42 -9.69
C LEU A 61 -6.00 15.74 -10.12
N PHE A 62 -6.98 15.14 -9.45
CA PHE A 62 -8.39 15.42 -9.73
C PHE A 62 -8.70 16.91 -9.56
N ALA A 63 -8.23 17.50 -8.45
CA ALA A 63 -8.48 18.92 -8.18
C ALA A 63 -7.82 19.81 -9.22
N LEU A 64 -6.56 19.50 -9.60
CA LEU A 64 -5.85 20.28 -10.61
C LEU A 64 -6.59 20.27 -11.94
N ARG A 65 -7.06 19.09 -12.36
CA ARG A 65 -7.80 18.95 -13.62
C ARG A 65 -9.15 19.64 -13.57
N LYS A 66 -9.82 19.59 -12.41
CA LYS A 66 -11.11 20.27 -12.24
C LYS A 66 -10.98 21.78 -12.44
N PHE A 67 -9.88 22.36 -11.98
CA PHE A 67 -9.63 23.79 -12.13
C PHE A 67 -8.79 24.11 -13.37
N LYS A 68 -8.68 23.16 -14.28
CA LYS A 68 -8.00 23.33 -15.58
C LYS A 68 -6.53 23.73 -15.41
N GLN A 69 -5.90 23.24 -14.35
CA GLN A 69 -4.47 23.44 -14.13
C GLN A 69 -3.71 22.29 -14.74
N ASN A 70 -2.57 22.59 -15.34
CA ASN A 70 -1.67 21.56 -15.83
C ASN A 70 -0.65 21.26 -14.75
N ALA A 71 -0.31 19.99 -14.65
CA ALA A 71 0.72 19.55 -13.73
C ALA A 71 1.63 18.55 -14.44
N ASP A 72 2.92 18.63 -14.14
CA ASP A 72 3.84 17.57 -14.51
C ASP A 72 3.53 16.32 -13.71
N ALA A 73 4.23 15.23 -14.00
CA ALA A 73 4.03 13.99 -13.29
C ALA A 73 4.19 14.22 -11.78
N ILE A 74 3.20 13.77 -11.02
CA ILE A 74 3.19 13.93 -9.57
C ILE A 74 4.10 12.87 -8.96
N LYS A 75 4.99 13.31 -8.08
CA LYS A 75 5.84 12.43 -7.28
C LYS A 75 5.56 12.72 -5.82
N THR A 76 5.16 11.68 -5.07
CA THR A 76 4.83 11.81 -3.67
C THR A 76 5.74 10.92 -2.84
N THR A 77 6.34 11.48 -1.81
CA THR A 77 7.13 10.73 -0.84
C THR A 77 6.45 10.85 0.51
N ILE A 78 6.29 9.73 1.20
CA ILE A 78 5.68 9.72 2.51
C ILE A 78 6.59 8.94 3.46
N ASN A 79 6.76 9.44 4.67
CA ASN A 79 7.63 8.84 5.67
C ASN A 79 6.84 8.54 6.92
N CYS A 80 7.22 7.46 7.58
CA CYS A 80 6.65 7.14 8.87
C CYS A 80 7.69 6.43 9.72
N THR A 81 7.59 6.60 11.02
CA THR A 81 8.45 5.90 11.97
C THR A 81 7.60 4.87 12.69
N VAL A 82 8.05 3.62 12.66
CA VAL A 82 7.34 2.53 13.31
C VAL A 82 8.07 2.16 14.58
N GLY A 83 7.41 2.35 15.72
CA GLY A 83 7.92 1.87 17.01
C GLY A 83 7.30 0.53 17.32
N ARG A 84 8.12 -0.39 17.81
CA ARG A 84 7.64 -1.71 18.20
C ARG A 84 8.07 -1.98 19.63
N ASN A 85 7.12 -2.45 20.43
CA ASN A 85 7.43 -2.90 21.77
C ASN A 85 8.09 -4.28 21.70
N GLU A 86 9.09 -4.48 22.54
CA GLU A 86 9.83 -5.74 22.56
C GLU A 86 9.31 -6.72 23.61
N ASP A 87 8.18 -6.46 24.20
CA ASP A 87 7.59 -7.29 25.25
C ASP A 87 7.05 -8.59 24.69
#